data_677607600dedf62d0b28f3ece5478421
#
_entry.id   677607600dedf62d0b28f3ece5478421
#
_cell.length_a   1.000
_cell.length_b   1.000
_cell.length_c   1.000
_cell.angle_alpha   90.00
_cell.angle_beta   90.00
_cell.angle_gamma   90.00
#
_symmetry.space_group_name_H-M   'P 1'
#
loop_
_entity.id
_entity.type
_entity.pdbx_description
1 polymer ?
#
loop_
_entity_poly.entity_id
_entity_poly.type
_entity_poly.pdbx_seq_one_letter_code
_entity_poly.pdbx_strand_id
1 'polypeptide(L)'
;MNLAEYIKENMVLIPKGQELIRDFVDPVKWLSSDYKMSAPGTRKAKNTREELLYVSSFLMLKTTVTNELYSYVTGIDYDVKIKDFPVVNVSWVEAIEFCNRLSEKLGLEKCYILNSVSEKTTVDYSKNGFRLPTDVEWQYACRGNKKGYRYGDIEE
;
A
#
# COMPACT_ATOMS: atom_id res chain seq x y z
N MET A 1 -12.90 -6.77 20.03
CA MET A 1 -11.75 -5.84 19.80
C MET A 1 -12.21 -4.41 20.06
N ASN A 2 -11.45 -3.62 20.79
CA ASN A 2 -11.64 -2.16 20.85
C ASN A 2 -10.93 -1.56 19.61
N LEU A 3 -11.70 -1.17 18.60
CA LEU A 3 -11.14 -0.76 17.31
C LEU A 3 -10.25 0.49 17.43
N ALA A 4 -10.66 1.49 18.21
CA ALA A 4 -9.89 2.73 18.36
C ALA A 4 -8.54 2.49 19.02
N GLU A 5 -8.50 1.63 20.04
CA GLU A 5 -7.27 1.24 20.74
C GLU A 5 -6.36 0.42 19.81
N TYR A 6 -6.94 -0.57 19.10
CA TYR A 6 -6.21 -1.37 18.13
C TYR A 6 -5.53 -0.49 17.06
N ILE A 7 -6.26 0.46 16.48
CA ILE A 7 -5.71 1.37 15.47
C ILE A 7 -4.61 2.24 16.07
N LYS A 8 -4.81 2.80 17.25
CA LYS A 8 -3.80 3.63 17.94
C LYS A 8 -2.49 2.87 18.16
N GLU A 9 -2.56 1.60 18.55
CA GLU A 9 -1.39 0.76 18.82
C GLU A 9 -0.68 0.26 17.57
N ASN A 10 -1.44 0.07 16.50
CA ASN A 10 -0.93 -0.53 15.26
C ASN A 10 -0.63 0.47 14.13
N MET A 11 -0.86 1.75 14.32
CA MET A 11 -0.43 2.79 13.38
C MET A 11 0.95 3.34 13.78
N VAL A 12 1.73 3.69 12.76
CA VAL A 12 3.02 4.36 12.89
C VAL A 12 3.03 5.63 12.05
N LEU A 13 3.61 6.69 12.61
CA LEU A 13 3.82 7.93 11.88
C LEU A 13 4.99 7.77 10.91
N ILE A 14 4.71 7.90 9.63
CA ILE A 14 5.73 8.03 8.59
C ILE A 14 6.02 9.54 8.44
N PRO A 15 7.25 9.99 8.73
CA PRO A 15 7.58 11.41 8.67
C PRO A 15 7.59 11.91 7.21
N LYS A 16 7.38 13.22 7.03
CA LYS A 16 7.53 13.83 5.71
C LYS A 16 8.95 13.68 5.16
N GLY A 17 9.09 13.57 3.85
CA GLY A 17 10.39 13.46 3.21
C GLY A 17 10.31 13.49 1.70
N GLN A 18 11.28 12.84 1.08
CA GLN A 18 11.39 12.77 -0.38
C GLN A 18 11.69 11.33 -0.78
N GLU A 19 11.06 10.86 -1.84
CA GLU A 19 11.31 9.55 -2.44
C GLU A 19 11.73 9.70 -3.89
N LEU A 20 12.79 9.02 -4.25
CA LEU A 20 13.25 8.92 -5.63
C LEU A 20 12.56 7.74 -6.30
N ILE A 21 11.52 8.05 -7.07
CA ILE A 21 10.83 7.05 -7.87
C ILE A 21 11.64 6.76 -9.12
N ARG A 22 11.87 5.49 -9.35
CA ARG A 22 12.57 4.99 -10.52
C ARG A 22 11.65 4.06 -11.28
N ASP A 23 11.21 4.49 -12.44
CA ASP A 23 10.54 3.61 -13.37
C ASP A 23 11.57 2.64 -13.97
N PHE A 24 11.59 1.44 -13.46
CA PHE A 24 12.22 0.33 -14.15
C PHE A 24 11.30 -0.15 -15.26
N VAL A 25 11.11 0.68 -16.27
CA VAL A 25 10.55 0.18 -17.52
C VAL A 25 11.64 -0.67 -18.14
N ASP A 26 11.66 -1.95 -17.80
CA ASP A 26 12.37 -2.90 -18.65
C ASP A 26 11.59 -2.96 -19.97
N PRO A 27 12.10 -2.37 -21.07
CA PRO A 27 11.44 -2.44 -22.36
C PRO A 27 11.49 -3.85 -22.94
N VAL A 28 12.10 -4.79 -22.22
CA VAL A 28 12.21 -6.16 -22.67
C VAL A 28 10.93 -6.88 -22.32
N LYS A 29 9.96 -6.79 -23.26
CA LYS A 29 9.33 -7.97 -23.82
C LYS A 29 9.13 -9.12 -22.82
N TRP A 30 8.29 -8.88 -21.82
CA TRP A 30 7.76 -9.94 -20.96
C TRP A 30 7.00 -11.05 -21.76
N LEU A 31 6.90 -10.89 -23.08
CA LEU A 31 6.10 -11.72 -23.97
C LEU A 31 6.90 -12.44 -25.07
N SER A 32 8.24 -12.43 -25.06
CA SER A 32 9.00 -13.21 -26.03
C SER A 32 9.52 -14.51 -25.41
N SER A 33 9.38 -15.59 -26.15
CA SER A 33 9.89 -16.92 -25.83
C SER A 33 11.42 -17.00 -25.67
N ASP A 34 12.11 -15.88 -25.91
CA ASP A 34 13.57 -15.75 -25.84
C ASP A 34 14.07 -15.13 -24.55
N TYR A 35 13.26 -15.17 -23.48
CA TYR A 35 13.68 -14.68 -22.15
C TYR A 35 14.80 -15.56 -21.59
N LYS A 36 16.04 -15.17 -21.86
CA LYS A 36 17.19 -15.65 -21.09
C LYS A 36 17.26 -14.87 -19.80
N MET A 37 17.01 -15.52 -18.67
CA MET A 37 17.26 -14.97 -17.33
C MET A 37 18.72 -14.53 -17.25
N SER A 38 18.96 -13.25 -17.38
CA SER A 38 20.24 -12.66 -17.01
C SER A 38 20.22 -12.39 -15.52
N ALA A 39 21.34 -12.67 -14.85
CA ALA A 39 21.50 -12.45 -13.43
C ALA A 39 21.09 -11.00 -13.03
N PRO A 40 20.45 -10.82 -11.87
CA PRO A 40 20.13 -9.50 -11.36
C PRO A 40 21.43 -8.68 -11.25
N GLY A 41 21.43 -7.49 -11.83
CA GLY A 41 22.56 -6.55 -11.74
C GLY A 41 23.32 -6.28 -13.03
N THR A 42 23.11 -7.02 -14.11
CA THR A 42 23.91 -6.89 -15.34
C THR A 42 23.30 -6.02 -16.44
N ARG A 43 22.08 -5.48 -16.27
CA ARG A 43 21.47 -4.56 -17.24
C ARG A 43 21.24 -3.19 -16.61
N LYS A 44 22.02 -2.22 -17.05
CA LYS A 44 21.64 -0.81 -16.92
C LYS A 44 20.41 -0.60 -17.80
N ALA A 45 19.23 -0.45 -17.20
CA ALA A 45 18.03 -0.06 -17.93
C ALA A 45 18.30 1.25 -18.65
N LYS A 46 18.13 1.26 -19.96
CA LYS A 46 18.56 2.34 -20.84
C LYS A 46 17.69 3.61 -20.76
N ASN A 47 16.53 3.54 -20.08
CA ASN A 47 15.57 4.62 -19.91
C ASN A 47 14.93 4.55 -18.52
N THR A 48 15.68 4.79 -17.47
CA THR A 48 15.12 5.02 -16.15
C THR A 48 14.70 6.48 -16.06
N ARG A 49 13.39 6.73 -15.93
CA ARG A 49 12.89 8.02 -15.50
C ARG A 49 13.05 8.05 -13.98
N GLU A 50 13.88 8.96 -13.51
CA GLU A 50 14.02 9.23 -12.08
C GLU A 50 13.28 10.51 -11.76
N GLU A 51 12.37 10.46 -10.79
CA GLU A 51 11.63 11.63 -10.33
C GLU A 51 11.69 11.69 -8.81
N LEU A 52 12.14 12.83 -8.28
CA LEU A 52 12.14 13.09 -6.86
C LEU A 52 10.79 13.67 -6.44
N LEU A 53 10.03 12.91 -5.68
CA LEU A 53 8.71 13.29 -5.21
C LEU A 53 8.70 13.59 -3.71
N TYR A 54 7.94 14.60 -3.32
CA TYR A 54 7.74 14.95 -1.92
C TYR A 54 6.60 14.11 -1.32
N VAL A 55 6.85 13.60 -0.12
CA VAL A 55 5.88 12.82 0.65
C VAL A 55 5.55 13.60 1.92
N SER A 56 4.29 13.94 2.10
CA SER A 56 3.79 14.51 3.36
C SER A 56 3.80 13.45 4.45
N SER A 57 3.85 13.86 5.71
CA SER A 57 3.71 12.91 6.82
C SER A 57 2.33 12.25 6.81
N PHE A 58 2.28 10.96 7.09
CA PHE A 58 1.04 10.19 7.16
C PHE A 58 1.15 9.06 8.18
N LEU A 59 0.00 8.52 8.58
CA LEU A 59 -0.06 7.33 9.44
C LEU A 59 -0.25 6.08 8.58
N MET A 60 0.48 5.03 8.90
CA MET A 60 0.39 3.75 8.21
C MET A 60 0.29 2.60 9.21
N LEU A 61 -0.47 1.56 8.91
CA LEU A 61 -0.44 0.34 9.70
C LEU A 61 0.95 -0.30 9.65
N LYS A 62 1.42 -0.81 10.80
CA LYS A 62 2.72 -1.52 10.91
C LYS A 62 2.77 -2.78 10.08
N THR A 63 1.62 -3.38 9.85
CA THR A 63 1.45 -4.62 9.09
C THR A 63 0.37 -4.44 8.03
N THR A 64 0.27 -5.40 7.13
CA THR A 64 -0.91 -5.54 6.27
C THR A 64 -2.17 -5.75 7.12
N VAL A 65 -3.34 -5.48 6.54
CA VAL A 65 -4.63 -5.73 7.22
C VAL A 65 -4.76 -7.22 7.54
N THR A 66 -4.98 -7.54 8.81
CA THR A 66 -5.16 -8.92 9.27
C THR A 66 -6.59 -9.41 9.03
N ASN A 67 -6.78 -10.74 9.04
CA ASN A 67 -8.10 -11.36 8.95
C ASN A 67 -9.03 -10.88 10.07
N GLU A 68 -8.51 -10.73 11.30
CA GLU A 68 -9.29 -10.24 12.44
C GLU A 68 -9.79 -8.82 12.23
N LEU A 69 -8.90 -7.89 11.80
CA LEU A 69 -9.29 -6.51 11.53
C LEU A 69 -10.27 -6.42 10.36
N TYR A 70 -10.01 -7.16 9.28
CA TYR A 70 -10.89 -7.19 8.11
C TYR A 70 -12.29 -7.67 8.45
N SER A 71 -12.39 -8.79 9.17
CA SER A 71 -13.65 -9.35 9.64
C SER A 71 -14.40 -8.39 10.56
N TYR A 72 -13.71 -7.79 11.52
CA TYR A 72 -14.32 -6.83 12.43
C TYR A 72 -14.95 -5.63 11.71
N VAL A 73 -14.34 -5.19 10.63
CA VAL A 73 -14.81 -4.03 9.85
C VAL A 73 -15.93 -4.43 8.88
N THR A 74 -15.78 -5.56 8.21
CA THR A 74 -16.67 -5.98 7.10
C THR A 74 -17.80 -6.91 7.54
N GLY A 75 -17.62 -7.65 8.63
CA GLY A 75 -18.52 -8.70 9.08
C GLY A 75 -18.31 -10.04 8.34
N ILE A 76 -17.25 -10.17 7.54
CA ILE A 76 -16.95 -11.42 6.84
C ILE A 76 -16.20 -12.35 7.79
N ASP A 77 -16.70 -13.57 7.95
CA ASP A 77 -16.09 -14.57 8.82
C ASP A 77 -14.74 -15.07 8.29
N TYR A 78 -13.89 -15.52 9.21
CA TYR A 78 -12.57 -16.09 8.93
C TYR A 78 -12.27 -17.25 9.89
N ASP A 79 -11.28 -18.10 9.53
CA ASP A 79 -10.79 -19.12 10.46
C ASP A 79 -9.94 -18.45 11.58
N VAL A 80 -10.35 -18.61 12.83
CA VAL A 80 -9.69 -18.02 14.01
C VAL A 80 -8.21 -18.40 14.11
N LYS A 81 -7.81 -19.53 13.54
CA LYS A 81 -6.40 -19.97 13.52
C LYS A 81 -5.49 -19.06 12.72
N ILE A 82 -6.05 -18.28 11.80
CA ILE A 82 -5.30 -17.35 10.93
C ILE A 82 -5.64 -15.90 11.21
N LYS A 83 -6.15 -15.58 12.40
CA LYS A 83 -6.60 -14.22 12.77
C LYS A 83 -5.55 -13.14 12.51
N ASP A 84 -4.28 -13.43 12.83
CA ASP A 84 -3.16 -12.50 12.72
C ASP A 84 -2.46 -12.52 11.35
N PHE A 85 -2.90 -13.42 10.45
CA PHE A 85 -2.38 -13.46 9.08
C PHE A 85 -3.01 -12.37 8.22
N PRO A 86 -2.28 -11.91 7.18
CA PRO A 86 -2.83 -10.98 6.21
C PRO A 86 -4.12 -11.52 5.57
N VAL A 87 -5.12 -10.68 5.42
CA VAL A 87 -6.28 -11.02 4.61
C VAL A 87 -5.87 -11.18 3.15
N VAL A 88 -6.37 -12.22 2.50
CA VAL A 88 -6.10 -12.56 1.09
C VAL A 88 -7.39 -12.64 0.28
N ASN A 89 -7.27 -12.70 -1.04
CA ASN A 89 -8.40 -12.74 -1.98
C ASN A 89 -9.35 -11.53 -1.85
N VAL A 90 -8.76 -10.36 -1.64
CA VAL A 90 -9.47 -9.09 -1.57
C VAL A 90 -9.18 -8.32 -2.86
N SER A 91 -10.23 -7.98 -3.59
CA SER A 91 -10.14 -7.11 -4.76
C SER A 91 -9.84 -5.66 -4.36
N TRP A 92 -9.40 -4.85 -5.32
CA TRP A 92 -9.17 -3.43 -5.08
C TRP A 92 -10.45 -2.71 -4.60
N VAL A 93 -11.60 -3.04 -5.15
CA VAL A 93 -12.88 -2.45 -4.74
C VAL A 93 -13.19 -2.80 -3.29
N GLU A 94 -13.04 -4.04 -2.88
CA GLU A 94 -13.26 -4.47 -1.50
C GLU A 94 -12.26 -3.79 -0.54
N ALA A 95 -11.02 -3.56 -0.97
CA ALA A 95 -10.04 -2.88 -0.16
C ALA A 95 -10.40 -1.39 0.08
N ILE A 96 -10.90 -0.68 -0.92
CA ILE A 96 -11.33 0.71 -0.74
C ILE A 96 -12.64 0.83 0.02
N GLU A 97 -13.56 -0.12 -0.13
CA GLU A 97 -14.76 -0.22 0.71
C GLU A 97 -14.40 -0.48 2.17
N PHE A 98 -13.45 -1.38 2.41
CA PHE A 98 -12.91 -1.61 3.76
C PHE A 98 -12.37 -0.31 4.36
N CYS A 99 -11.57 0.47 3.63
CA CYS A 99 -11.06 1.76 4.09
C CYS A 99 -12.20 2.73 4.48
N ASN A 100 -13.23 2.82 3.65
CA ASN A 100 -14.39 3.66 3.94
C ASN A 100 -15.17 3.19 5.18
N ARG A 101 -15.41 1.88 5.32
CA ARG A 101 -16.09 1.30 6.49
C ARG A 101 -15.28 1.47 7.78
N LEU A 102 -13.95 1.32 7.70
CA LEU A 102 -13.05 1.57 8.82
C LEU A 102 -13.12 3.03 9.27
N SER A 103 -13.13 3.95 8.30
CA SER A 103 -13.29 5.40 8.57
C SER A 103 -14.61 5.67 9.30
N GLU A 104 -15.73 5.16 8.78
CA GLU A 104 -17.06 5.32 9.43
C GLU A 104 -17.10 4.78 10.85
N LYS A 105 -16.56 3.58 11.09
CA LYS A 105 -16.54 2.97 12.44
C LYS A 105 -15.76 3.79 13.46
N LEU A 106 -14.85 4.63 13.00
CA LEU A 106 -14.04 5.53 13.83
C LEU A 106 -14.50 6.99 13.80
N GLY A 107 -15.65 7.28 13.15
CA GLY A 107 -16.19 8.62 13.06
C GLY A 107 -15.39 9.56 12.16
N LEU A 108 -14.60 9.00 11.22
CA LEU A 108 -13.81 9.74 10.25
C LEU A 108 -14.56 9.87 8.92
N GLU A 109 -14.13 10.83 8.09
CA GLU A 109 -14.68 11.04 6.75
C GLU A 109 -14.18 9.98 5.78
N LYS A 110 -15.05 9.50 4.89
CA LYS A 110 -14.65 8.59 3.81
C LYS A 110 -13.77 9.28 2.78
N CYS A 111 -12.68 8.62 2.38
CA CYS A 111 -11.81 9.12 1.34
C CYS A 111 -12.25 8.71 -0.07
N TYR A 112 -12.94 7.58 -0.22
CA TYR A 112 -13.36 7.09 -1.53
C TYR A 112 -14.82 7.39 -1.81
N ILE A 113 -15.08 7.96 -2.99
CA ILE A 113 -16.40 8.16 -3.54
C ILE A 113 -16.62 7.06 -4.58
N LEU A 114 -17.46 6.09 -4.22
CA LEU A 114 -17.83 4.98 -5.08
C LEU A 114 -19.04 5.40 -5.92
N ASN A 115 -18.84 5.55 -7.22
CA ASN A 115 -19.93 5.91 -8.12
C ASN A 115 -20.39 4.67 -8.90
N SER A 116 -21.51 4.09 -8.47
CA SER A 116 -22.10 2.89 -9.08
C SER A 116 -22.60 3.12 -10.53
N VAL A 117 -22.81 4.36 -10.93
CA VAL A 117 -23.34 4.69 -12.26
C VAL A 117 -22.23 4.86 -13.30
N SER A 118 -21.06 5.37 -12.89
CA SER A 118 -19.96 5.69 -13.83
C SER A 118 -18.78 4.72 -13.77
N GLU A 119 -18.84 3.69 -12.90
CA GLU A 119 -17.72 2.80 -12.60
C GLU A 119 -16.42 3.53 -12.22
N LYS A 120 -16.49 4.84 -11.99
CA LYS A 120 -15.34 5.65 -11.60
C LYS A 120 -15.32 5.82 -10.10
N THR A 121 -14.28 5.31 -9.50
CA THR A 121 -13.95 5.63 -8.11
C THR A 121 -13.04 6.84 -8.09
N THR A 122 -13.36 7.81 -7.25
CA THR A 122 -12.50 8.96 -6.98
C THR A 122 -12.02 8.92 -5.53
N VAL A 123 -10.82 9.43 -5.27
CA VAL A 123 -10.27 9.60 -3.94
C VAL A 123 -10.16 11.08 -3.60
N ASP A 124 -10.64 11.45 -2.43
CA ASP A 124 -10.50 12.79 -1.88
C ASP A 124 -9.42 12.78 -0.80
N TYR A 125 -8.25 13.27 -1.14
CA TYR A 125 -7.09 13.34 -0.25
C TYR A 125 -7.21 14.43 0.84
N SER A 126 -8.23 15.29 0.79
CA SER A 126 -8.48 16.28 1.83
C SER A 126 -9.15 15.68 3.07
N LYS A 127 -9.72 14.48 2.94
CA LYS A 127 -10.41 13.77 4.00
C LYS A 127 -9.46 13.13 5.00
N ASN A 128 -9.91 13.02 6.24
CA ASN A 128 -9.12 12.48 7.37
C ASN A 128 -9.31 10.98 7.59
N GLY A 129 -9.98 10.29 6.67
CA GLY A 129 -10.25 8.85 6.77
C GLY A 129 -9.10 7.98 6.31
N PHE A 130 -9.37 6.68 6.35
CA PHE A 130 -8.45 5.65 5.86
C PHE A 130 -8.50 5.53 4.35
N ARG A 131 -7.35 5.32 3.77
CA ARG A 131 -7.19 5.04 2.34
C ARG A 131 -6.00 4.12 2.10
N LEU A 132 -5.92 3.56 0.92
CA LEU A 132 -4.71 2.88 0.48
C LEU A 132 -3.57 3.91 0.32
N PRO A 133 -2.33 3.54 0.62
CA PRO A 133 -1.19 4.39 0.32
C PRO A 133 -1.08 4.57 -1.20
N THR A 134 -0.56 5.71 -1.62
CA THR A 134 -0.10 5.88 -2.99
C THR A 134 1.16 5.05 -3.21
N ASP A 135 1.51 4.80 -4.47
CA ASP A 135 2.75 4.07 -4.81
C ASP A 135 3.98 4.74 -4.18
N VAL A 136 4.04 6.06 -4.24
CA VAL A 136 5.14 6.84 -3.64
C VAL A 136 5.18 6.72 -2.12
N GLU A 137 4.04 6.83 -1.44
CA GLU A 137 3.95 6.66 0.01
C GLU A 137 4.37 5.25 0.44
N TRP A 138 3.93 4.24 -0.31
CA TRP A 138 4.29 2.86 -0.04
C TRP A 138 5.80 2.61 -0.20
N GLN A 139 6.38 3.07 -1.32
CA GLN A 139 7.81 2.93 -1.56
C GLN A 139 8.64 3.67 -0.51
N TYR A 140 8.25 4.89 -0.17
CA TYR A 140 8.92 5.69 0.84
C TYR A 140 8.90 5.02 2.22
N ALA A 141 7.73 4.54 2.65
CA ALA A 141 7.59 3.83 3.92
C ALA A 141 8.38 2.52 3.93
N CYS A 142 8.30 1.73 2.84
CA CYS A 142 9.01 0.46 2.70
C CYS A 142 10.53 0.62 2.77
N ARG A 143 11.09 1.68 2.19
CA ARG A 143 12.54 1.92 2.20
C ARG A 143 13.07 2.49 3.52
N GLY A 144 12.20 3.08 4.34
CA GLY A 144 12.61 3.66 5.63
C GLY A 144 13.74 4.69 5.49
N ASN A 145 13.69 5.53 4.45
CA ASN A 145 14.69 6.55 4.11
C ASN A 145 16.09 5.99 3.76
N LYS A 146 16.19 4.72 3.37
CA LYS A 146 17.45 4.13 2.90
C LYS A 146 17.61 4.29 1.39
N LYS A 147 18.84 4.60 0.96
CA LYS A 147 19.19 4.73 -0.45
C LYS A 147 19.53 3.34 -1.02
N GLY A 148 18.56 2.58 -1.45
CA GLY A 148 18.79 1.28 -2.04
C GLY A 148 17.61 0.78 -2.86
N TYR A 149 17.81 -0.28 -3.64
CA TYR A 149 16.74 -0.91 -4.41
C TYR A 149 15.78 -1.71 -3.52
N ARG A 150 16.23 -2.10 -2.33
CA ARG A 150 15.48 -2.93 -1.37
C ARG A 150 15.66 -2.40 0.04
N TYR A 151 14.74 -2.77 0.92
CA TYR A 151 14.88 -2.52 2.34
C TYR A 151 15.96 -3.47 2.91
N GLY A 152 16.99 -2.87 3.50
CA GLY A 152 18.15 -3.58 4.01
C GLY A 152 19.28 -3.71 2.98
N ASP A 153 20.51 -3.65 3.47
CA ASP A 153 21.68 -3.99 2.67
C ASP A 153 21.68 -5.51 2.52
N ILE A 154 21.55 -5.99 1.30
CA ILE A 154 21.89 -7.38 0.99
C ILE A 154 23.41 -7.30 0.82
N GLU A 155 24.14 -7.70 1.86
CA GLU A 155 25.56 -8.01 1.70
C GLU A 155 25.68 -9.09 0.62
N GLU A 156 26.50 -8.82 -0.40
CA GLU A 156 26.79 -9.75 -1.48
C GLU A 156 27.57 -10.97 -0.97
#